data_dc9cde6243cee15b060e049ff25422cb
#
_entry.id   dc9cde6243cee15b060e049ff25422cb
#
_cell.length_a   1.000
_cell.length_b   1.000
_cell.length_c   1.000
_cell.angle_alpha   90.00
_cell.angle_beta   90.00
_cell.angle_gamma   90.00
#
_symmetry.space_group_name_H-M   'P 1'
#
loop_
_entity.id
_entity.type
_entity.pdbx_description
1 polymer ?
#
loop_
_entity_poly.entity_id
_entity_poly.type
_entity_poly.pdbx_seq_one_letter_code
_entity_poly.pdbx_strand_id
1 'polypeptide(L)'
;YYQNNIWLDMMYLFPLLMVAFRELFEKKRIIPYTVMLTLMMIVNYYISYMIVVFILLFMALCCWRYHKEEKYRDVPCRFVIGSLLGALLSAVVWMPCFLQFLSSGRSKSVIEQLETSSFITNYYTTFCLLLSTASVIVIVAVFLLDGKKRSKRLNTDLIMLFLMLVPILIEPANLMWHTGSYMSFP
;
A
#
# COMPACT_ATOMS: atom_id res chain seq x y z
N TYR A 1 -20.65 14.56 3.11
CA TYR A 1 -21.09 13.16 2.92
C TYR A 1 -20.76 12.61 1.52
N TYR A 2 -20.71 13.44 0.45
CA TYR A 2 -20.44 12.97 -0.91
C TYR A 2 -18.96 12.68 -1.23
N GLN A 3 -18.02 13.19 -0.47
CA GLN A 3 -16.58 13.06 -0.76
C GLN A 3 -16.01 11.67 -0.46
N ASN A 4 -16.66 10.89 0.38
CA ASN A 4 -16.16 9.56 0.76
C ASN A 4 -16.54 8.44 -0.22
N ASN A 5 -17.46 8.68 -1.17
CA ASN A 5 -17.88 7.65 -2.12
C ASN A 5 -16.79 7.25 -3.11
N ILE A 6 -15.85 8.17 -3.40
CA ILE A 6 -14.72 7.94 -4.32
C ILE A 6 -13.77 6.85 -3.78
N TRP A 7 -13.79 6.60 -2.48
CA TRP A 7 -12.92 5.61 -1.83
C TRP A 7 -13.51 4.21 -1.81
N LEU A 8 -14.85 4.11 -1.93
CA LEU A 8 -15.57 2.84 -1.89
C LEU A 8 -15.16 1.92 -3.03
N ASP A 9 -14.92 2.45 -4.23
CA ASP A 9 -14.51 1.67 -5.39
C ASP A 9 -13.22 0.90 -5.12
N MET A 10 -12.29 1.51 -4.38
CA MET A 10 -11.02 0.87 -4.01
C MET A 10 -11.20 -0.24 -2.97
N MET A 11 -12.20 -0.15 -2.10
CA MET A 11 -12.50 -1.21 -1.13
C MET A 11 -12.95 -2.51 -1.81
N TYR A 12 -13.60 -2.41 -2.98
CA TYR A 12 -13.98 -3.58 -3.78
C TYR A 12 -12.85 -4.06 -4.68
N LEU A 13 -12.10 -3.13 -5.29
CA LEU A 13 -11.06 -3.48 -6.25
C LEU A 13 -9.80 -4.03 -5.56
N PHE A 14 -9.48 -3.58 -4.35
CA PHE A 14 -8.29 -4.04 -3.64
C PHE A 14 -8.30 -5.55 -3.33
N PRO A 15 -9.37 -6.16 -2.79
CA PRO A 15 -9.43 -7.62 -2.63
C PRO A 15 -9.27 -8.38 -3.95
N LEU A 16 -9.84 -7.87 -5.05
CA LEU A 16 -9.68 -8.49 -6.36
C LEU A 16 -8.23 -8.42 -6.86
N LEU A 17 -7.55 -7.29 -6.62
CA LEU A 17 -6.12 -7.16 -6.90
C LEU A 17 -5.29 -8.15 -6.07
N MET A 18 -5.65 -8.37 -4.80
CA MET A 18 -4.97 -9.36 -3.95
C MET A 18 -5.17 -10.79 -4.44
N VAL A 19 -6.35 -11.12 -4.96
CA VAL A 19 -6.59 -12.41 -5.62
C VAL A 19 -5.74 -12.54 -6.89
N ALA A 20 -5.68 -11.51 -7.72
CA ALA A 20 -4.85 -11.47 -8.92
C ALA A 20 -3.36 -11.55 -8.60
N PHE A 21 -2.92 -10.87 -7.53
CA PHE A 21 -1.55 -10.98 -7.00
C PHE A 21 -1.23 -12.41 -6.54
N ARG A 22 -2.17 -13.06 -5.87
CA ARG A 22 -2.02 -14.47 -5.48
C ARG A 22 -1.90 -15.38 -6.71
N GLU A 23 -2.66 -15.16 -7.76
CA GLU A 23 -2.51 -15.90 -9.02
C GLU A 23 -1.15 -15.67 -9.68
N LEU A 24 -0.63 -14.43 -9.63
CA LEU A 24 0.72 -14.14 -10.08
C LEU A 24 1.75 -14.93 -9.26
N PHE A 25 1.59 -14.96 -7.94
CA PHE A 25 2.53 -15.59 -7.03
C PHE A 25 2.51 -17.12 -7.12
N GLU A 26 1.33 -17.74 -7.10
CA GLU A 26 1.18 -19.20 -7.09
C GLU A 26 1.23 -19.82 -8.50
N LYS A 27 0.55 -19.19 -9.47
CA LYS A 27 0.35 -19.72 -10.83
C LYS A 27 1.22 -19.03 -11.88
N LYS A 28 1.99 -18.01 -11.50
CA LYS A 28 2.85 -17.21 -12.39
C LYS A 28 2.08 -16.51 -13.53
N ARG A 29 0.80 -16.22 -13.34
CA ARG A 29 -0.07 -15.53 -14.32
C ARG A 29 0.03 -14.02 -14.15
N ILE A 30 0.65 -13.35 -15.14
CA ILE A 30 0.87 -11.89 -15.12
C ILE A 30 -0.41 -11.13 -15.46
N ILE A 31 -1.19 -11.65 -16.44
CA ILE A 31 -2.31 -10.92 -17.03
C ILE A 31 -3.38 -10.47 -16.02
N PRO A 32 -3.92 -11.32 -15.12
CA PRO A 32 -4.93 -10.89 -14.15
C PRO A 32 -4.42 -9.75 -13.25
N TYR A 33 -3.16 -9.84 -12.82
CA TYR A 33 -2.53 -8.83 -11.99
C TYR A 33 -2.39 -7.50 -12.73
N THR A 34 -1.88 -7.53 -13.96
CA THR A 34 -1.72 -6.33 -14.80
C THR A 34 -3.05 -5.65 -15.08
N VAL A 35 -4.09 -6.42 -15.45
CA VAL A 35 -5.43 -5.89 -15.73
C VAL A 35 -6.03 -5.23 -14.49
N MET A 36 -5.98 -5.88 -13.34
CA MET A 36 -6.53 -5.34 -12.10
C MET A 36 -5.79 -4.08 -11.64
N LEU A 37 -4.45 -4.08 -11.73
CA LEU A 37 -3.65 -2.91 -11.41
C LEU A 37 -3.98 -1.73 -12.32
N THR A 38 -4.06 -1.98 -13.65
CA THR A 38 -4.46 -0.96 -14.64
C THR A 38 -5.81 -0.37 -14.31
N LEU A 39 -6.81 -1.24 -14.05
CA LEU A 39 -8.17 -0.82 -13.71
C LEU A 39 -8.19 0.08 -12.48
N MET A 40 -7.48 -0.30 -11.43
CA MET A 40 -7.39 0.49 -10.20
C MET A 40 -6.76 1.86 -10.43
N MET A 41 -5.66 1.91 -11.19
CA MET A 41 -4.98 3.18 -11.51
C MET A 41 -5.85 4.11 -12.38
N ILE A 42 -6.72 3.56 -13.23
CA ILE A 42 -7.67 4.35 -14.02
C ILE A 42 -8.80 4.89 -13.14
N VAL A 43 -9.34 4.08 -12.24
CA VAL A 43 -10.48 4.47 -11.39
C VAL A 43 -10.07 5.53 -10.36
N ASN A 44 -8.94 5.32 -9.68
CA ASN A 44 -8.45 6.28 -8.68
C ASN A 44 -6.93 6.17 -8.53
N TYR A 45 -6.19 7.01 -9.25
CA TYR A 45 -4.73 6.97 -9.23
C TYR A 45 -4.13 7.25 -7.85
N TYR A 46 -4.77 8.13 -7.05
CA TYR A 46 -4.24 8.55 -5.75
C TYR A 46 -4.22 7.41 -4.73
N ILE A 47 -5.35 6.72 -4.56
CA ILE A 47 -5.42 5.57 -3.64
C ILE A 47 -4.63 4.38 -4.21
N SER A 48 -4.62 4.23 -5.55
CA SER A 48 -3.82 3.19 -6.21
C SER A 48 -2.32 3.37 -5.96
N TYR A 49 -1.83 4.60 -5.85
CA TYR A 49 -0.45 4.85 -5.45
C TYR A 49 -0.14 4.24 -4.07
N MET A 50 -0.99 4.46 -3.08
CA MET A 50 -0.84 3.87 -1.73
C MET A 50 -0.85 2.34 -1.78
N ILE A 51 -1.76 1.78 -2.58
CA ILE A 51 -1.88 0.33 -2.77
C ILE A 51 -0.65 -0.24 -3.49
N VAL A 52 -0.10 0.47 -4.46
CA VAL A 52 1.15 0.07 -5.15
C VAL A 52 2.31 0.03 -4.16
N VAL A 53 2.46 1.04 -3.31
CA VAL A 53 3.48 1.05 -2.24
C VAL A 53 3.29 -0.14 -1.30
N PHE A 54 2.04 -0.41 -0.90
CA PHE A 54 1.70 -1.57 -0.07
C PHE A 54 2.11 -2.89 -0.73
N ILE A 55 1.75 -3.10 -2.01
CA ILE A 55 2.05 -4.35 -2.73
C ILE A 55 3.56 -4.51 -2.98
N LEU A 56 4.29 -3.41 -3.20
CA LEU A 56 5.76 -3.45 -3.30
C LEU A 56 6.39 -3.95 -2.00
N LEU A 57 5.96 -3.41 -0.86
CA LEU A 57 6.43 -3.85 0.46
C LEU A 57 6.04 -5.31 0.72
N PHE A 58 4.80 -5.68 0.39
CA PHE A 58 4.32 -7.04 0.54
C PHE A 58 5.11 -8.03 -0.34
N MET A 59 5.41 -7.64 -1.60
CA MET A 59 6.23 -8.44 -2.49
C MET A 59 7.67 -8.60 -1.97
N ALA A 60 8.26 -7.53 -1.44
CA ALA A 60 9.60 -7.58 -0.82
C ALA A 60 9.63 -8.58 0.35
N LEU A 61 8.61 -8.56 1.21
CA LEU A 61 8.47 -9.51 2.31
C LEU A 61 8.27 -10.95 1.82
N CYS A 62 7.47 -11.15 0.77
CA CYS A 62 7.31 -12.46 0.14
C CYS A 62 8.64 -12.97 -0.43
N CYS A 63 9.40 -12.12 -1.11
CA CYS A 63 10.72 -12.46 -1.64
C CYS A 63 11.68 -12.85 -0.50
N TRP A 64 11.70 -12.09 0.58
CA TRP A 64 12.52 -12.39 1.76
C TRP A 64 12.13 -13.74 2.39
N ARG A 65 10.84 -14.00 2.49
CA ARG A 65 10.30 -15.22 3.08
C ARG A 65 10.60 -16.46 2.26
N TYR A 66 10.41 -16.38 0.94
CA TYR A 66 10.52 -17.49 0.01
C TYR A 66 11.83 -17.53 -0.78
N HIS A 67 12.86 -16.75 -0.38
CA HIS A 67 14.13 -16.64 -1.10
C HIS A 67 14.87 -17.96 -1.33
N LYS A 68 14.62 -18.97 -0.50
CA LYS A 68 15.24 -20.32 -0.60
C LYS A 68 14.48 -21.28 -1.50
N GLU A 69 13.27 -20.91 -1.93
CA GLU A 69 12.42 -21.77 -2.72
C GLU A 69 12.57 -21.44 -4.22
N GLU A 70 13.17 -22.35 -4.98
CA GLU A 70 13.36 -22.19 -6.43
C GLU A 70 12.06 -21.91 -7.20
N LYS A 71 10.94 -22.46 -6.69
CA LYS A 71 9.61 -22.25 -7.27
C LYS A 71 9.26 -20.77 -7.44
N TYR A 72 9.69 -19.90 -6.53
CA TYR A 72 9.32 -18.48 -6.50
C TYR A 72 10.40 -17.55 -7.06
N ARG A 73 11.50 -18.08 -7.56
CA ARG A 73 12.63 -17.29 -8.06
C ARG A 73 12.26 -16.31 -9.18
N ASP A 74 11.33 -16.70 -10.08
CA ASP A 74 10.93 -15.89 -11.23
C ASP A 74 9.80 -14.90 -10.90
N VAL A 75 9.16 -15.03 -9.75
CA VAL A 75 7.97 -14.25 -9.38
C VAL A 75 8.28 -12.75 -9.28
N PRO A 76 9.41 -12.30 -8.68
CA PRO A 76 9.75 -10.87 -8.64
C PRO A 76 9.87 -10.25 -10.03
N CYS A 77 10.50 -10.94 -10.97
CA CYS A 77 10.65 -10.45 -12.34
C CYS A 77 9.27 -10.30 -13.03
N ARG A 78 8.40 -11.30 -12.88
CA ARG A 78 7.03 -11.27 -13.40
C ARG A 78 6.20 -10.16 -12.77
N PHE A 79 6.38 -9.92 -11.49
CA PHE A 79 5.73 -8.84 -10.76
C PHE A 79 6.17 -7.47 -11.31
N VAL A 80 7.46 -7.25 -11.50
CA VAL A 80 7.99 -6.00 -12.07
C VAL A 80 7.45 -5.79 -13.49
N ILE A 81 7.48 -6.82 -14.34
CA ILE A 81 6.93 -6.74 -15.71
C ILE A 81 5.45 -6.41 -15.67
N GLY A 82 4.65 -7.11 -14.86
CA GLY A 82 3.21 -6.88 -14.74
C GLY A 82 2.89 -5.47 -14.22
N SER A 83 3.67 -4.98 -13.26
CA SER A 83 3.50 -3.64 -12.70
C SER A 83 3.87 -2.55 -13.71
N LEU A 84 4.96 -2.71 -14.45
CA LEU A 84 5.34 -1.79 -15.52
C LEU A 84 4.31 -1.75 -16.64
N LEU A 85 3.82 -2.90 -17.08
CA LEU A 85 2.75 -2.98 -18.08
C LEU A 85 1.47 -2.31 -17.58
N GLY A 86 1.08 -2.55 -16.33
CA GLY A 86 -0.07 -1.90 -15.71
C GLY A 86 0.08 -0.38 -15.64
N ALA A 87 1.25 0.09 -15.24
CA ALA A 87 1.56 1.52 -15.21
C ALA A 87 1.55 2.15 -16.61
N LEU A 88 2.10 1.48 -17.63
CA LEU A 88 2.09 1.97 -19.00
C LEU A 88 0.67 2.03 -19.59
N LEU A 89 -0.14 1.00 -19.38
CA LEU A 89 -1.52 0.98 -19.86
C LEU A 89 -2.40 2.05 -19.21
N SER A 90 -2.14 2.39 -17.95
CA SER A 90 -2.86 3.44 -17.22
C SER A 90 -2.23 4.83 -17.35
N ALA A 91 -1.12 4.97 -18.09
CA ALA A 91 -0.35 6.22 -18.21
C ALA A 91 -1.19 7.41 -18.70
N VAL A 92 -2.18 7.16 -19.55
CA VAL A 92 -3.12 8.18 -20.05
C VAL A 92 -3.84 8.91 -18.90
N VAL A 93 -4.06 8.24 -17.79
CA VAL A 93 -4.76 8.82 -16.62
C VAL A 93 -3.78 9.40 -15.62
N TRP A 94 -2.80 8.61 -15.16
CA TRP A 94 -1.95 9.06 -14.06
C TRP A 94 -0.87 10.06 -14.49
N MET A 95 -0.40 10.02 -15.74
CA MET A 95 0.67 10.92 -16.20
C MET A 95 0.26 12.39 -16.24
N PRO A 96 -0.92 12.79 -16.78
CA PRO A 96 -1.39 14.16 -16.67
C PRO A 96 -1.54 14.63 -15.22
N CYS A 97 -2.09 13.79 -14.35
CA CYS A 97 -2.23 14.08 -12.92
C CYS A 97 -0.88 14.30 -12.24
N PHE A 98 0.11 13.47 -12.56
CA PHE A 98 1.46 13.60 -12.04
C PHE A 98 2.17 14.87 -12.54
N LEU A 99 2.03 15.21 -13.83
CA LEU A 99 2.56 16.45 -14.39
C LEU A 99 1.93 17.69 -13.75
N GLN A 100 0.61 17.64 -13.52
CA GLN A 100 -0.11 18.70 -12.81
C GLN A 100 0.36 18.82 -11.35
N PHE A 101 0.62 17.70 -10.68
CA PHE A 101 1.21 17.71 -9.34
C PHE A 101 2.59 18.37 -9.32
N LEU A 102 3.47 18.06 -10.27
CA LEU A 102 4.79 18.67 -10.37
C LEU A 102 4.73 20.17 -10.67
N SER A 103 3.77 20.63 -11.48
CA SER A 103 3.59 22.03 -11.82
C SER A 103 2.85 22.83 -10.72
N SER A 104 2.13 22.12 -9.84
CA SER A 104 1.49 22.75 -8.69
C SER A 104 2.56 23.11 -7.65
N GLY A 105 2.50 24.31 -7.06
CA GLY A 105 3.43 24.75 -6.00
C GLY A 105 3.48 23.83 -4.75
N ARG A 106 2.65 22.79 -4.71
CA ARG A 106 2.62 21.79 -3.64
C ARG A 106 3.91 20.98 -3.52
N SER A 107 4.61 20.72 -4.63
CA SER A 107 5.87 19.99 -4.60
C SER A 107 6.98 20.74 -3.85
N LYS A 108 6.96 22.06 -3.87
CA LYS A 108 7.91 22.91 -3.12
C LYS A 108 7.59 22.91 -1.61
N SER A 109 6.31 22.85 -1.26
CA SER A 109 5.88 22.81 0.14
C SER A 109 6.16 21.47 0.81
N VAL A 110 6.35 20.38 0.06
CA VAL A 110 6.66 19.04 0.61
C VAL A 110 8.03 19.02 1.30
N ILE A 111 9.03 19.65 0.69
CA ILE A 111 10.40 19.70 1.28
C ILE A 111 10.36 20.57 2.54
N GLU A 112 9.72 21.73 2.50
CA GLU A 112 9.55 22.59 3.67
C GLU A 112 8.74 21.90 4.79
N GLN A 113 7.71 21.15 4.43
CA GLN A 113 6.91 20.39 5.39
C GLN A 113 7.69 19.22 6.00
N LEU A 114 8.56 18.55 5.24
CA LEU A 114 9.46 17.53 5.77
C LEU A 114 10.49 18.10 6.75
N GLU A 115 10.98 19.31 6.49
CA GLU A 115 11.94 19.99 7.38
C GLU A 115 11.26 20.51 8.67
N THR A 116 9.98 20.90 8.59
CA THR A 116 9.22 21.46 9.71
C THR A 116 8.34 20.44 10.43
N SER A 117 8.19 19.21 9.88
CA SER A 117 7.35 18.18 10.45
C SER A 117 7.90 17.68 11.80
N SER A 118 7.03 17.56 12.78
CA SER A 118 7.38 16.86 14.03
C SER A 118 7.56 15.37 13.73
N PHE A 119 8.54 14.73 14.35
CA PHE A 119 8.84 13.31 14.09
C PHE A 119 7.68 12.38 14.47
N ILE A 120 6.85 12.77 15.42
CA ILE A 120 5.71 11.99 15.92
C ILE A 120 4.41 12.71 15.58
N THR A 121 3.51 12.03 14.88
CA THR A 121 2.15 12.52 14.56
C THR A 121 1.35 12.87 15.84
N ASN A 122 0.47 13.85 15.72
CA ASN A 122 -0.33 14.36 16.81
C ASN A 122 -1.10 13.23 17.54
N TYR A 123 -0.76 12.99 18.80
CA TYR A 123 -1.00 11.76 19.56
C TYR A 123 -2.48 11.34 19.67
N TYR A 124 -3.40 12.30 19.71
CA TYR A 124 -4.81 12.02 20.03
C TYR A 124 -5.58 11.34 18.89
N THR A 125 -5.45 11.84 17.68
CA THR A 125 -6.17 11.29 16.51
C THR A 125 -5.62 9.91 16.13
N THR A 126 -4.32 9.70 16.28
CA THR A 126 -3.65 8.44 15.92
C THR A 126 -4.01 7.33 16.90
N PHE A 127 -4.08 7.63 18.19
CA PHE A 127 -4.44 6.65 19.22
C PHE A 127 -5.91 6.21 19.09
N CYS A 128 -6.82 7.14 18.83
CA CYS A 128 -8.24 6.81 18.59
C CYS A 128 -8.42 6.00 17.32
N LEU A 129 -7.69 6.29 16.25
CA LEU A 129 -7.70 5.51 15.00
C LEU A 129 -7.16 4.09 15.21
N LEU A 130 -6.07 3.93 15.95
CA LEU A 130 -5.51 2.61 16.26
C LEU A 130 -6.47 1.77 17.12
N LEU A 131 -7.12 2.35 18.10
CA LEU A 131 -8.07 1.65 18.96
C LEU A 131 -9.40 1.33 18.26
N SER A 132 -9.82 2.17 17.32
CA SER A 132 -11.09 2.00 16.59
C SER A 132 -10.99 1.05 15.40
N THR A 133 -9.78 0.72 14.94
CA THR A 133 -9.62 -0.14 13.78
C THR A 133 -9.75 -1.61 14.13
N ALA A 134 -10.54 -2.33 13.34
CA ALA A 134 -10.65 -3.79 13.38
C ALA A 134 -9.28 -4.51 13.32
N SER A 135 -8.25 -3.82 12.82
CA SER A 135 -6.87 -4.29 12.77
C SER A 135 -6.34 -4.70 14.15
N VAL A 136 -6.63 -3.94 15.21
CA VAL A 136 -6.19 -4.26 16.58
C VAL A 136 -6.85 -5.56 17.05
N ILE A 137 -8.14 -5.73 16.75
CA ILE A 137 -8.87 -6.96 17.10
C ILE A 137 -8.30 -8.15 16.36
N VAL A 138 -8.01 -7.99 15.05
CA VAL A 138 -7.40 -9.05 14.23
C VAL A 138 -6.00 -9.41 14.74
N ILE A 139 -5.18 -8.42 15.11
CA ILE A 139 -3.84 -8.62 15.69
C ILE A 139 -3.92 -9.44 16.97
N VAL A 140 -4.79 -9.02 17.90
CA VAL A 140 -4.99 -9.68 19.17
C VAL A 140 -5.54 -11.10 18.96
N ALA A 141 -6.51 -11.27 18.06
CA ALA A 141 -7.07 -12.57 17.72
C ALA A 141 -6.01 -13.51 17.12
N VAL A 142 -5.21 -13.04 16.16
CA VAL A 142 -4.10 -13.82 15.57
C VAL A 142 -3.07 -14.19 16.63
N PHE A 143 -2.72 -13.26 17.53
CA PHE A 143 -1.76 -13.52 18.60
C PHE A 143 -2.27 -14.54 19.63
N LEU A 144 -3.56 -14.49 19.94
CA LEU A 144 -4.19 -15.42 20.89
C LEU A 144 -4.42 -16.81 20.29
N LEU A 145 -4.78 -16.88 19.01
CA LEU A 145 -5.08 -18.13 18.32
C LEU A 145 -3.82 -18.92 17.93
N ASP A 146 -2.72 -18.23 17.61
CA ASP A 146 -1.49 -18.86 17.09
C ASP A 146 -0.38 -19.01 18.16
N GLY A 147 -0.72 -18.81 19.42
CA GLY A 147 0.20 -18.76 20.58
C GLY A 147 1.03 -20.05 20.86
N LYS A 148 0.89 -21.13 20.09
CA LYS A 148 1.64 -22.39 20.26
C LYS A 148 2.60 -22.76 19.14
N LYS A 149 2.52 -22.17 17.96
CA LYS A 149 3.46 -22.40 16.84
C LYS A 149 3.87 -21.07 16.21
N ARG A 150 4.94 -20.48 16.73
CA ARG A 150 5.61 -19.31 16.15
C ARG A 150 6.20 -19.69 14.79
N SER A 151 5.36 -19.73 13.78
CA SER A 151 5.71 -20.03 12.40
C SER A 151 6.40 -18.82 11.78
N LYS A 152 7.33 -19.05 10.85
CA LYS A 152 7.92 -18.01 10.00
C LYS A 152 6.85 -17.14 9.31
N ARG A 153 5.65 -17.68 9.13
CA ARG A 153 4.49 -17.00 8.58
C ARG A 153 4.02 -15.87 9.49
N LEU A 154 3.83 -16.14 10.78
CA LEU A 154 3.39 -15.16 11.75
C LEU A 154 4.38 -13.99 11.86
N ASN A 155 5.68 -14.25 11.82
CA ASN A 155 6.68 -13.20 11.87
C ASN A 155 6.62 -12.27 10.66
N THR A 156 6.36 -12.79 9.46
CA THR A 156 6.21 -11.98 8.24
C THR A 156 4.95 -11.12 8.30
N ASP A 157 3.85 -11.71 8.77
CA ASP A 157 2.56 -11.02 8.90
C ASP A 157 2.66 -9.89 9.96
N LEU A 158 3.38 -10.12 11.06
CA LEU A 158 3.66 -9.11 12.09
C LEU A 158 4.57 -7.98 11.57
N ILE A 159 5.59 -8.31 10.76
CA ILE A 159 6.45 -7.30 10.13
C ILE A 159 5.62 -6.44 9.18
N MET A 160 4.74 -7.05 8.36
CA MET A 160 3.87 -6.32 7.46
C MET A 160 2.94 -5.38 8.22
N LEU A 161 2.36 -5.86 9.30
CA LEU A 161 1.53 -5.06 10.18
C LEU A 161 2.30 -3.87 10.75
N PHE A 162 3.50 -4.12 11.28
CA PHE A 162 4.35 -3.07 11.82
C PHE A 162 4.68 -2.02 10.74
N LEU A 163 5.03 -2.45 9.52
CA LEU A 163 5.27 -1.53 8.40
C LEU A 163 4.03 -0.69 8.04
N MET A 164 2.82 -1.22 8.19
CA MET A 164 1.59 -0.46 7.98
C MET A 164 1.32 0.55 9.11
N LEU A 165 1.83 0.31 10.30
CA LEU A 165 1.73 1.25 11.42
C LEU A 165 2.72 2.43 11.30
N VAL A 166 3.82 2.26 10.57
CA VAL A 166 4.85 3.30 10.40
C VAL A 166 4.28 4.60 9.83
N PRO A 167 3.48 4.63 8.75
CA PRO A 167 2.88 5.87 8.23
C PRO A 167 1.90 6.52 9.21
N ILE A 168 1.32 5.73 10.12
CA ILE A 168 0.37 6.25 11.13
C ILE A 168 1.12 6.94 12.26
N LEU A 169 2.29 6.41 12.66
CA LEU A 169 3.05 6.88 13.82
C LEU A 169 4.09 7.95 13.47
N ILE A 170 4.64 7.90 12.27
CA ILE A 170 5.74 8.75 11.83
C ILE A 170 5.25 9.73 10.78
N GLU A 171 5.27 11.03 11.10
CA GLU A 171 4.74 12.09 10.24
C GLU A 171 5.42 12.18 8.86
N PRO A 172 6.75 12.12 8.72
CA PRO A 172 7.38 12.06 7.42
C PRO A 172 6.96 10.86 6.56
N ALA A 173 6.76 9.69 7.18
CA ALA A 173 6.30 8.50 6.48
C ALA A 173 4.83 8.64 6.02
N ASN A 174 3.99 9.28 6.84
CA ASN A 174 2.62 9.63 6.49
C ASN A 174 2.57 10.58 5.30
N LEU A 175 3.41 11.62 5.30
CA LEU A 175 3.52 12.57 4.22
C LEU A 175 3.92 11.90 2.90
N MET A 176 4.90 11.01 2.93
CA MET A 176 5.32 10.23 1.76
C MET A 176 4.21 9.28 1.29
N TRP A 177 3.48 8.66 2.22
CA TRP A 177 2.36 7.78 1.92
C TRP A 177 1.23 8.52 1.20
N HIS A 178 1.00 9.77 1.55
CA HIS A 178 -0.02 10.66 0.96
C HIS A 178 0.51 11.55 -0.17
N THR A 179 1.56 11.15 -0.88
CA THR A 179 2.16 11.91 -1.99
C THR A 179 2.60 13.33 -1.62
N GLY A 180 2.99 13.54 -0.36
CA GLY A 180 3.48 14.83 0.13
C GLY A 180 2.42 15.89 0.35
N SER A 181 1.14 15.56 0.36
CA SER A 181 0.09 16.51 0.69
C SER A 181 -0.62 16.08 1.97
N TYR A 182 -0.56 16.94 2.99
CA TYR A 182 -1.48 16.83 4.11
C TYR A 182 -2.90 17.08 3.62
N MET A 183 -3.72 16.05 3.62
CA MET A 183 -5.15 16.28 3.73
C MET A 183 -5.43 16.56 5.21
N SER A 184 -5.33 17.83 5.61
CA SER A 184 -5.99 18.28 6.82
C SER A 184 -7.47 18.07 6.61
N PHE A 185 -8.02 17.01 7.14
CA PHE A 185 -9.46 16.91 7.32
C PHE A 185 -9.82 17.96 8.38
N PRO A 186 -10.75 18.89 8.07
CA PRO A 186 -11.27 19.79 9.07
C PRO A 186 -12.04 19.04 10.15
#